data_9ef32731ebe81b627e17a6fb20e9dfd9
#
_entry.id   9ef32731ebe81b627e17a6fb20e9dfd9
#
_cell.length_a   1.000
_cell.length_b   1.000
_cell.length_c   1.000
_cell.angle_alpha   90.00
_cell.angle_beta   90.00
_cell.angle_gamma   90.00
#
_symmetry.space_group_name_H-M   'P 1'
#
loop_
_entity.id
_entity.type
_entity.pdbx_description
1 polymer ?
#
loop_
_entity_poly.entity_id
_entity_poly.type
_entity_poly.pdbx_seq_one_letter_code
_entity_poly.pdbx_strand_id
1 'polypeptide(L)'
;MNFAREQSLLRQRLQAQGSPALAAARQQELGTATTFLGAGDDAIAAAATDLAAMHPQMGRAQMTAFVRTLWQSKIYELRAVGIELLAARAALLEPADLTFLEGLLADSEVDALAQRLAGDVIGVLVSKHKKLWKDLRRFAAASQDVLRRAAVRASRLPLVDDSEAFPRFVELAEPLLAVPDQRLQQAIDELLTAAAATHGDAVKEFAARFGRSVKLPKKKAGKPAAKPGAAAGGVSPAKQKSKLAPAAKHAAANKRAGEK
;
A
#
# COMPACT_ATOMS: atom_id res chain seq x y z
N MET A 1 13.41 20.48 -10.85
CA MET A 1 13.38 20.44 -9.39
C MET A 1 14.79 20.51 -8.83
N ASN A 2 15.03 21.32 -7.79
CA ASN A 2 16.32 21.37 -7.07
C ASN A 2 16.21 20.45 -5.83
N PHE A 3 16.85 19.28 -5.88
CA PHE A 3 16.73 18.23 -4.85
C PHE A 3 17.18 18.67 -3.46
N ALA A 4 18.29 19.39 -3.37
CA ALA A 4 18.82 19.86 -2.08
C ALA A 4 17.87 20.85 -1.40
N ARG A 5 17.29 21.76 -2.20
CA ARG A 5 16.29 22.73 -1.71
C ARG A 5 15.02 22.02 -1.22
N GLU A 6 14.47 21.10 -2.03
CA GLU A 6 13.26 20.36 -1.67
C GLU A 6 13.48 19.50 -0.41
N GLN A 7 14.61 18.81 -0.32
CA GLN A 7 14.98 18.06 0.87
C GLN A 7 15.07 18.95 2.11
N SER A 8 15.66 20.14 2.00
CA SER A 8 15.76 21.10 3.10
C SER A 8 14.39 21.60 3.56
N LEU A 9 13.49 21.94 2.62
CA LEU A 9 12.12 22.37 2.90
C LEU A 9 11.31 21.24 3.59
N LEU A 10 11.40 20.02 3.09
CA LEU A 10 10.75 18.86 3.71
C LEU A 10 11.25 18.64 5.13
N ARG A 11 12.58 18.71 5.35
CA ARG A 11 13.17 18.56 6.68
C ARG A 11 12.65 19.63 7.64
N GLN A 12 12.68 20.91 7.24
CA GLN A 12 12.19 22.01 8.08
C GLN A 12 10.71 21.84 8.43
N ARG A 13 9.88 21.48 7.45
CA ARG A 13 8.46 21.25 7.65
C ARG A 13 8.20 20.11 8.63
N LEU A 14 8.82 18.95 8.44
CA LEU A 14 8.66 17.78 9.29
C LEU A 14 9.21 18.02 10.69
N GLN A 15 10.30 18.75 10.83
CA GLN A 15 10.85 19.15 12.11
C GLN A 15 9.91 20.09 12.88
N ALA A 16 9.27 21.04 12.18
CA ALA A 16 8.30 21.96 12.79
C ALA A 16 7.01 21.26 13.26
N GLN A 17 6.66 20.13 12.65
CA GLN A 17 5.51 19.28 13.02
C GLN A 17 5.90 18.13 13.94
N GLY A 18 7.19 17.94 14.20
CA GLY A 18 7.72 16.86 15.01
C GLY A 18 7.73 17.17 16.51
N SER A 19 7.72 16.12 17.31
CA SER A 19 7.90 16.17 18.74
C SER A 19 9.31 15.68 19.11
N PRO A 20 10.17 16.51 19.75
CA PRO A 20 11.47 16.08 20.22
C PRO A 20 11.41 14.88 21.18
N ALA A 21 10.36 14.81 22.01
CA ALA A 21 10.13 13.70 22.91
C ALA A 21 9.85 12.39 22.16
N LEU A 22 9.03 12.46 21.08
CA LEU A 22 8.75 11.29 20.24
C LEU A 22 9.99 10.88 19.45
N ALA A 23 10.78 11.82 18.95
CA ALA A 23 12.04 11.53 18.27
C ALA A 23 13.00 10.78 19.19
N ALA A 24 13.19 11.28 20.42
CA ALA A 24 14.05 10.65 21.42
C ALA A 24 13.56 9.24 21.81
N ALA A 25 12.26 9.07 22.03
CA ALA A 25 11.66 7.77 22.35
C ALA A 25 11.89 6.75 21.22
N ARG A 26 11.65 7.11 19.97
CA ARG A 26 11.91 6.23 18.80
C ARG A 26 13.39 5.90 18.64
N GLN A 27 14.27 6.88 18.86
CA GLN A 27 15.72 6.65 18.80
C GLN A 27 16.16 5.64 19.84
N GLN A 28 15.64 5.74 21.06
CA GLN A 28 15.96 4.82 22.15
C GLN A 28 15.38 3.43 21.89
N GLU A 29 14.13 3.34 21.45
CA GLU A 29 13.43 2.07 21.18
C GLU A 29 14.11 1.25 20.09
N LEU A 30 14.50 1.91 18.99
CA LEU A 30 15.00 1.24 17.80
C LEU A 30 16.52 1.05 17.80
N GLY A 31 17.27 1.84 18.56
CA GLY A 31 18.73 1.70 18.71
C GLY A 31 19.50 1.76 17.38
N THR A 32 18.98 2.52 16.38
CA THR A 32 19.55 2.60 15.04
C THR A 32 20.41 3.85 14.86
N ALA A 33 21.24 3.89 13.81
CA ALA A 33 21.94 5.11 13.39
C ALA A 33 21.01 6.11 12.64
N THR A 34 19.77 5.71 12.35
CA THR A 34 18.76 6.56 11.71
C THR A 34 18.32 7.68 12.65
N THR A 35 18.32 8.91 12.19
CA THR A 35 17.84 10.09 12.94
C THR A 35 16.34 10.23 12.81
N PHE A 36 15.66 10.65 13.90
CA PHE A 36 14.21 10.92 13.91
C PHE A 36 13.93 12.42 14.13
N LEU A 37 12.99 12.98 13.39
CA LEU A 37 12.47 14.33 13.59
C LEU A 37 11.25 14.33 14.53
N GLY A 38 10.62 13.17 14.73
CA GLY A 38 9.45 12.99 15.57
C GLY A 38 8.14 13.43 14.94
N ALA A 39 8.09 13.54 13.61
CA ALA A 39 6.84 13.76 12.89
C ALA A 39 6.00 12.47 12.80
N GLY A 40 4.68 12.62 12.90
CA GLY A 40 3.73 11.51 12.75
C GLY A 40 3.50 11.10 11.31
N ASP A 41 2.86 9.95 11.11
CA ASP A 41 2.58 9.40 9.78
C ASP A 41 1.70 10.32 8.94
N ASP A 42 0.72 11.01 9.54
CA ASP A 42 -0.12 11.98 8.83
C ASP A 42 0.70 13.15 8.27
N ALA A 43 1.67 13.65 9.01
CA ALA A 43 2.56 14.72 8.56
C ALA A 43 3.46 14.26 7.41
N ILE A 44 3.94 13.02 7.45
CA ILE A 44 4.74 12.39 6.40
C ILE A 44 3.90 12.23 5.13
N ALA A 45 2.70 11.68 5.24
CA ALA A 45 1.78 11.50 4.11
C ALA A 45 1.38 12.84 3.47
N ALA A 46 1.05 13.85 4.29
CA ALA A 46 0.75 15.19 3.82
C ALA A 46 1.95 15.84 3.09
N ALA A 47 3.17 15.68 3.62
CA ALA A 47 4.37 16.19 2.98
C ALA A 47 4.64 15.55 1.62
N ALA A 48 4.42 14.23 1.47
CA ALA A 48 4.56 13.51 0.21
C ALA A 48 3.49 13.95 -0.81
N THR A 49 2.24 14.11 -0.37
CA THR A 49 1.12 14.56 -1.20
C THR A 49 1.37 15.96 -1.76
N ASP A 50 1.78 16.90 -0.91
CA ASP A 50 2.05 18.28 -1.32
C ASP A 50 3.27 18.34 -2.27
N LEU A 51 4.31 17.54 -2.00
CA LEU A 51 5.46 17.43 -2.89
C LEU A 51 5.03 16.92 -4.28
N ALA A 52 4.19 15.89 -4.34
CA ALA A 52 3.66 15.38 -5.60
C ALA A 52 2.81 16.42 -6.34
N ALA A 53 2.02 17.22 -5.64
CA ALA A 53 1.21 18.29 -6.19
C ALA A 53 2.04 19.47 -6.70
N MET A 54 3.11 19.85 -6.00
CA MET A 54 4.05 20.89 -6.44
C MET A 54 4.85 20.51 -7.67
N HIS A 55 5.05 19.21 -7.91
CA HIS A 55 5.83 18.70 -9.04
C HIS A 55 5.03 17.71 -9.91
N PRO A 56 3.91 18.14 -10.55
CA PRO A 56 3.03 17.23 -11.30
C PRO A 56 3.74 16.58 -12.50
N GLN A 57 4.76 17.25 -13.06
CA GLN A 57 5.53 16.76 -14.21
C GLN A 57 6.74 15.90 -13.83
N MET A 58 6.90 15.54 -12.53
CA MET A 58 8.00 14.71 -12.09
C MET A 58 7.88 13.31 -12.72
N GLY A 59 8.78 13.01 -13.65
CA GLY A 59 8.88 11.69 -14.29
C GLY A 59 9.65 10.68 -13.44
N ARG A 60 9.68 9.41 -13.90
CA ARG A 60 10.31 8.27 -13.22
C ARG A 60 11.76 8.54 -12.80
N ALA A 61 12.61 8.95 -13.74
CA ALA A 61 14.03 9.18 -13.46
C ALA A 61 14.27 10.27 -12.41
N GLN A 62 13.48 11.35 -12.47
CA GLN A 62 13.57 12.43 -11.48
C GLN A 62 13.08 11.99 -10.11
N MET A 63 11.99 11.21 -10.05
CA MET A 63 11.44 10.64 -8.82
C MET A 63 12.44 9.70 -8.14
N THR A 64 12.99 8.74 -8.86
CA THR A 64 13.95 7.77 -8.29
C THR A 64 15.24 8.44 -7.84
N ALA A 65 15.74 9.42 -8.58
CA ALA A 65 16.91 10.22 -8.19
C ALA A 65 16.64 11.05 -6.93
N PHE A 66 15.47 11.67 -6.83
CA PHE A 66 15.09 12.42 -5.63
C PHE A 66 14.93 11.53 -4.40
N VAL A 67 14.28 10.37 -4.55
CA VAL A 67 14.15 9.39 -3.45
C VAL A 67 15.52 8.93 -2.96
N ARG A 68 16.50 8.73 -3.85
CA ARG A 68 17.90 8.46 -3.42
C ARG A 68 18.46 9.58 -2.56
N THR A 69 18.23 10.85 -2.94
CA THR A 69 18.66 11.99 -2.14
C THR A 69 18.03 12.01 -0.75
N LEU A 70 16.73 11.74 -0.66
CA LEU A 70 16.04 11.62 0.63
C LEU A 70 16.61 10.46 1.47
N TRP A 71 16.90 9.32 0.82
CA TRP A 71 17.41 8.11 1.48
C TRP A 71 18.80 8.32 2.09
N GLN A 72 19.69 9.03 1.38
CA GLN A 72 21.04 9.33 1.83
C GLN A 72 21.10 10.21 3.10
N SER A 73 20.02 10.91 3.42
CA SER A 73 19.95 11.75 4.62
C SER A 73 20.02 11.00 5.94
N LYS A 74 19.70 9.69 5.95
CA LYS A 74 19.54 8.86 7.14
C LYS A 74 18.54 9.42 8.17
N ILE A 75 17.55 10.19 7.69
CA ILE A 75 16.44 10.70 8.48
C ILE A 75 15.20 9.88 8.17
N TYR A 76 14.59 9.27 9.19
CA TYR A 76 13.45 8.37 9.07
C TYR A 76 12.30 8.98 8.27
N GLU A 77 11.87 10.19 8.66
CA GLU A 77 10.72 10.84 8.05
C GLU A 77 10.97 11.21 6.58
N LEU A 78 12.19 11.59 6.22
CA LEU A 78 12.53 11.86 4.81
C LEU A 78 12.55 10.57 3.97
N ARG A 79 13.05 9.46 4.53
CA ARG A 79 12.98 8.15 3.89
C ARG A 79 11.52 7.71 3.73
N ALA A 80 10.69 7.92 4.75
CA ALA A 80 9.27 7.61 4.71
C ALA A 80 8.53 8.44 3.64
N VAL A 81 8.80 9.76 3.53
CA VAL A 81 8.28 10.61 2.43
C VAL A 81 8.69 10.06 1.06
N GLY A 82 9.92 9.56 0.93
CA GLY A 82 10.39 8.91 -0.30
C GLY A 82 9.57 7.68 -0.67
N ILE A 83 9.22 6.84 0.32
CA ILE A 83 8.37 5.65 0.12
C ILE A 83 6.96 6.07 -0.27
N GLU A 84 6.35 7.05 0.41
CA GLU A 84 5.02 7.58 0.08
C GLU A 84 4.97 8.12 -1.35
N LEU A 85 6.01 8.85 -1.77
CA LEU A 85 6.11 9.36 -3.14
C LEU A 85 6.19 8.23 -4.17
N LEU A 86 6.98 7.18 -3.90
CA LEU A 86 7.07 6.00 -4.75
C LEU A 86 5.73 5.25 -4.83
N ALA A 87 5.05 5.08 -3.70
CA ALA A 87 3.75 4.42 -3.63
C ALA A 87 2.68 5.21 -4.39
N ALA A 88 2.58 6.53 -4.17
CA ALA A 88 1.64 7.40 -4.87
C ALA A 88 1.85 7.42 -6.39
N ARG A 89 3.07 7.20 -6.85
CA ARG A 89 3.45 7.20 -8.27
C ARG A 89 3.95 5.83 -8.76
N ALA A 90 3.53 4.75 -8.13
CA ALA A 90 3.95 3.40 -8.48
C ALA A 90 3.62 3.02 -9.94
N ALA A 91 2.69 3.75 -10.59
CA ALA A 91 2.40 3.59 -12.01
C ALA A 91 3.58 3.94 -12.93
N LEU A 92 4.50 4.80 -12.47
CA LEU A 92 5.68 5.19 -13.23
C LEU A 92 6.82 4.17 -13.13
N LEU A 93 6.79 3.28 -12.13
CA LEU A 93 7.84 2.31 -11.91
C LEU A 93 7.79 1.18 -12.94
N GLU A 94 8.97 0.74 -13.33
CA GLU A 94 9.20 -0.35 -14.28
C GLU A 94 9.96 -1.51 -13.62
N PRO A 95 9.93 -2.73 -14.17
CA PRO A 95 10.69 -3.85 -13.63
C PRO A 95 12.18 -3.58 -13.41
N ALA A 96 12.78 -2.71 -14.23
CA ALA A 96 14.19 -2.31 -14.10
C ALA A 96 14.48 -1.53 -12.80
N ASP A 97 13.46 -0.90 -12.21
CA ASP A 97 13.63 -0.16 -10.94
C ASP A 97 13.77 -1.08 -9.73
N LEU A 98 13.48 -2.40 -9.87
CA LEU A 98 13.57 -3.33 -8.75
C LEU A 98 14.98 -3.35 -8.12
N THR A 99 16.04 -3.23 -8.91
CA THR A 99 17.42 -3.14 -8.38
C THR A 99 17.62 -1.91 -7.51
N PHE A 100 17.02 -0.77 -7.88
CA PHE A 100 17.03 0.43 -7.05
C PHE A 100 16.27 0.21 -5.74
N LEU A 101 15.07 -0.37 -5.80
CA LEU A 101 14.23 -0.65 -4.63
C LEU A 101 14.91 -1.67 -3.69
N GLU A 102 15.57 -2.69 -4.23
CA GLU A 102 16.39 -3.65 -3.48
C GLU A 102 17.52 -2.95 -2.71
N GLY A 103 18.20 -2.01 -3.34
CA GLY A 103 19.24 -1.20 -2.67
C GLY A 103 18.68 -0.39 -1.49
N LEU A 104 17.47 0.16 -1.62
CA LEU A 104 16.80 0.85 -0.51
C LEU A 104 16.43 -0.13 0.63
N LEU A 105 15.96 -1.34 0.29
CA LEU A 105 15.67 -2.38 1.29
C LEU A 105 16.93 -2.78 2.06
N ALA A 106 18.01 -3.05 1.34
CA ALA A 106 19.29 -3.50 1.94
C ALA A 106 19.91 -2.44 2.87
N ASP A 107 19.70 -1.15 2.59
CA ASP A 107 20.16 -0.01 3.43
C ASP A 107 19.13 0.38 4.51
N SER A 108 18.03 -0.35 4.63
CA SER A 108 16.97 -0.03 5.59
C SER A 108 17.31 -0.57 6.97
N GLU A 109 17.69 0.30 7.90
CA GLU A 109 17.96 -0.04 9.31
C GLU A 109 16.68 -0.20 10.13
N VAL A 110 15.56 0.40 9.66
CA VAL A 110 14.27 0.41 10.36
C VAL A 110 13.29 -0.49 9.62
N ASP A 111 12.86 -1.56 10.30
CA ASP A 111 12.00 -2.59 9.72
C ASP A 111 10.67 -2.03 9.16
N ALA A 112 10.09 -1.00 9.82
CA ALA A 112 8.88 -0.34 9.34
C ALA A 112 9.03 0.27 7.94
N LEU A 113 10.19 0.89 7.63
CA LEU A 113 10.48 1.42 6.28
C LEU A 113 10.57 0.29 5.26
N ALA A 114 11.28 -0.80 5.59
CA ALA A 114 11.41 -1.95 4.71
C ALA A 114 10.05 -2.61 4.42
N GLN A 115 9.20 -2.75 5.45
CA GLN A 115 7.85 -3.31 5.29
C GLN A 115 6.97 -2.47 4.37
N ARG A 116 6.96 -1.15 4.54
CA ARG A 116 6.20 -0.23 3.67
C ARG A 116 6.73 -0.24 2.24
N LEU A 117 8.04 -0.17 2.05
CA LEU A 117 8.66 -0.25 0.72
C LEU A 117 8.32 -1.57 0.01
N ALA A 118 8.38 -2.69 0.74
CA ALA A 118 8.05 -4.00 0.20
C ALA A 118 6.56 -4.13 -0.15
N GLY A 119 5.66 -3.75 0.76
CA GLY A 119 4.22 -3.91 0.58
C GLY A 119 3.63 -2.90 -0.42
N ASP A 120 3.92 -1.62 -0.22
CA ASP A 120 3.22 -0.53 -0.90
C ASP A 120 3.85 -0.14 -2.24
N VAL A 121 5.12 -0.50 -2.47
CA VAL A 121 5.83 -0.19 -3.71
C VAL A 121 6.16 -1.46 -4.50
N ILE A 122 6.95 -2.37 -3.92
CA ILE A 122 7.39 -3.58 -4.64
C ILE A 122 6.20 -4.50 -4.89
N GLY A 123 5.27 -4.65 -3.95
CA GLY A 123 4.05 -5.44 -4.12
C GLY A 123 3.20 -4.97 -5.30
N VAL A 124 3.04 -3.64 -5.46
CA VAL A 124 2.34 -3.05 -6.62
C VAL A 124 3.08 -3.34 -7.93
N LEU A 125 4.41 -3.24 -7.92
CA LEU A 125 5.22 -3.52 -9.09
C LEU A 125 5.13 -5.00 -9.51
N VAL A 126 5.15 -5.94 -8.55
CA VAL A 126 5.01 -7.38 -8.78
C VAL A 126 3.61 -7.75 -9.26
N SER A 127 2.55 -7.13 -8.70
CA SER A 127 1.17 -7.33 -9.15
C SER A 127 1.01 -6.98 -10.63
N LYS A 128 1.63 -5.87 -11.07
CA LYS A 128 1.61 -5.46 -12.48
C LYS A 128 2.50 -6.32 -13.40
N HIS A 129 3.59 -6.86 -12.86
CA HIS A 129 4.63 -7.54 -13.64
C HIS A 129 4.92 -8.93 -13.08
N LYS A 130 4.09 -9.92 -13.41
CA LYS A 130 4.18 -11.30 -12.89
C LYS A 130 5.59 -11.95 -13.05
N LYS A 131 6.39 -11.51 -14.02
CA LYS A 131 7.77 -11.98 -14.19
C LYS A 131 8.68 -11.71 -13.00
N LEU A 132 8.33 -10.71 -12.16
CA LEU A 132 9.11 -10.34 -10.97
C LEU A 132 8.98 -11.34 -9.81
N TRP A 133 8.06 -12.32 -9.89
CA TRP A 133 8.03 -13.43 -8.92
C TRP A 133 9.37 -14.18 -8.83
N LYS A 134 10.13 -14.26 -9.94
CA LYS A 134 11.49 -14.83 -9.92
C LYS A 134 12.44 -14.03 -9.01
N ASP A 135 12.28 -12.71 -8.99
CA ASP A 135 13.10 -11.81 -8.17
C ASP A 135 12.69 -11.90 -6.70
N LEU A 136 11.38 -12.04 -6.41
CA LEU A 136 10.93 -12.32 -5.04
C LEU A 136 11.49 -13.66 -4.52
N ARG A 137 11.55 -14.70 -5.35
CA ARG A 137 12.21 -15.97 -4.96
C ARG A 137 13.71 -15.75 -4.69
N ARG A 138 14.39 -14.92 -5.47
CA ARG A 138 15.78 -14.53 -5.21
C ARG A 138 15.92 -13.79 -3.88
N PHE A 139 15.00 -12.90 -3.55
CA PHE A 139 14.97 -12.24 -2.24
C PHE A 139 14.72 -13.24 -1.10
N ALA A 140 13.81 -14.19 -1.29
CA ALA A 140 13.56 -15.26 -0.32
C ALA A 140 14.80 -16.12 -0.05
N ALA A 141 15.62 -16.36 -1.06
CA ALA A 141 16.88 -17.11 -0.95
C ALA A 141 18.09 -16.28 -0.47
N ALA A 142 17.91 -14.97 -0.24
CA ALA A 142 19.01 -14.09 0.19
C ALA A 142 19.44 -14.39 1.64
N SER A 143 20.70 -14.09 1.96
CA SER A 143 21.23 -14.19 3.32
C SER A 143 20.70 -13.11 4.26
N GLN A 144 20.27 -11.99 3.72
CA GLN A 144 19.77 -10.84 4.46
C GLN A 144 18.31 -11.02 4.89
N ASP A 145 18.03 -10.93 6.19
CA ASP A 145 16.67 -11.10 6.75
C ASP A 145 15.69 -10.08 6.19
N VAL A 146 16.12 -8.84 5.96
CA VAL A 146 15.28 -7.79 5.40
C VAL A 146 14.75 -8.16 4.01
N LEU A 147 15.57 -8.78 3.16
CA LEU A 147 15.15 -9.22 1.82
C LEU A 147 14.18 -10.41 1.90
N ARG A 148 14.44 -11.39 2.80
CA ARG A 148 13.51 -12.52 3.02
C ARG A 148 12.14 -12.04 3.48
N ARG A 149 12.09 -11.12 4.44
CA ARG A 149 10.83 -10.51 4.91
C ARG A 149 10.16 -9.68 3.83
N ALA A 150 10.95 -8.93 3.04
CA ALA A 150 10.43 -8.15 1.92
C ALA A 150 9.79 -9.02 0.84
N ALA A 151 10.36 -10.20 0.53
CA ALA A 151 9.77 -11.15 -0.42
C ALA A 151 8.36 -11.58 -0.01
N VAL A 152 8.17 -11.90 1.27
CA VAL A 152 6.87 -12.26 1.83
C VAL A 152 5.91 -11.06 1.77
N ARG A 153 6.33 -9.89 2.25
CA ARG A 153 5.47 -8.70 2.27
C ARG A 153 5.04 -8.23 0.88
N ALA A 154 5.95 -8.24 -0.09
CA ALA A 154 5.66 -7.87 -1.48
C ALA A 154 4.71 -8.85 -2.19
N SER A 155 4.59 -10.09 -1.70
CA SER A 155 3.66 -11.09 -2.24
C SER A 155 2.19 -10.80 -1.86
N ARG A 156 1.92 -9.91 -0.89
CA ARG A 156 0.57 -9.70 -0.37
C ARG A 156 -0.41 -9.21 -1.43
N LEU A 157 -0.09 -8.13 -2.13
CA LEU A 157 -0.99 -7.56 -3.14
C LEU A 157 -1.21 -8.53 -4.30
N PRO A 158 -0.18 -9.13 -4.92
CA PRO A 158 -0.38 -10.15 -5.94
C PRO A 158 -1.26 -11.31 -5.50
N LEU A 159 -1.18 -11.75 -4.25
CA LEU A 159 -2.01 -12.85 -3.73
C LEU A 159 -3.48 -12.46 -3.55
N VAL A 160 -3.76 -11.20 -3.24
CA VAL A 160 -5.15 -10.72 -3.12
C VAL A 160 -5.77 -10.54 -4.50
N ASP A 161 -5.00 -10.03 -5.46
CA ASP A 161 -5.50 -9.61 -6.77
C ASP A 161 -5.51 -10.73 -7.83
N ASP A 162 -4.68 -11.78 -7.69
CA ASP A 162 -4.51 -12.83 -8.69
C ASP A 162 -4.79 -14.21 -8.09
N SER A 163 -5.92 -14.82 -8.47
CA SER A 163 -6.29 -16.18 -8.05
C SER A 163 -5.26 -17.27 -8.41
N GLU A 164 -4.36 -16.99 -9.33
CA GLU A 164 -3.31 -17.91 -9.79
C GLU A 164 -1.94 -17.67 -9.12
N ALA A 165 -1.86 -16.72 -8.19
CA ALA A 165 -0.59 -16.36 -7.56
C ALA A 165 -0.16 -17.32 -6.44
N PHE A 166 -1.09 -18.07 -5.84
CA PHE A 166 -0.80 -18.91 -4.67
C PHE A 166 0.29 -19.98 -4.91
N PRO A 167 0.31 -20.72 -6.02
CA PRO A 167 1.41 -21.67 -6.28
C PRO A 167 2.79 -21.00 -6.29
N ARG A 168 2.90 -19.79 -6.86
CA ARG A 168 4.17 -19.03 -6.88
C ARG A 168 4.60 -18.60 -5.48
N PHE A 169 3.61 -18.28 -4.63
CA PHE A 169 3.87 -17.97 -3.22
C PHE A 169 4.33 -19.22 -2.46
N VAL A 170 3.74 -20.38 -2.70
CA VAL A 170 4.17 -21.65 -2.07
C VAL A 170 5.65 -21.91 -2.37
N GLU A 171 6.07 -21.81 -3.64
CA GLU A 171 7.47 -21.96 -4.04
C GLU A 171 8.42 -20.99 -3.32
N LEU A 172 7.94 -19.77 -3.02
CA LEU A 172 8.69 -18.75 -2.31
C LEU A 172 8.73 -19.02 -0.80
N ALA A 173 7.59 -19.41 -0.22
CA ALA A 173 7.42 -19.51 1.22
C ALA A 173 7.98 -20.81 1.82
N GLU A 174 7.88 -21.93 1.10
CA GLU A 174 8.29 -23.25 1.59
C GLU A 174 9.72 -23.27 2.16
N PRO A 175 10.76 -22.76 1.47
CA PRO A 175 12.11 -22.72 2.03
C PRO A 175 12.25 -21.78 3.24
N LEU A 176 11.36 -20.78 3.37
CA LEU A 176 11.40 -19.82 4.47
C LEU A 176 10.79 -20.37 5.77
N LEU A 177 10.03 -21.46 5.70
CA LEU A 177 9.40 -22.05 6.89
C LEU A 177 10.42 -22.61 7.90
N ALA A 178 11.58 -23.01 7.44
CA ALA A 178 12.68 -23.52 8.29
C ALA A 178 13.57 -22.41 8.88
N VAL A 179 13.38 -21.14 8.45
CA VAL A 179 14.21 -20.02 8.92
C VAL A 179 13.75 -19.60 10.33
N PRO A 180 14.63 -19.57 11.35
CA PRO A 180 14.28 -19.21 12.72
C PRO A 180 14.20 -17.70 12.94
N ASP A 181 13.42 -17.00 12.11
CA ASP A 181 13.12 -15.56 12.23
C ASP A 181 11.63 -15.41 12.58
N GLN A 182 11.36 -15.06 13.86
CA GLN A 182 9.99 -14.92 14.35
C GLN A 182 9.18 -13.87 13.55
N ARG A 183 9.79 -12.75 13.14
CA ARG A 183 9.12 -11.71 12.35
C ARG A 183 8.76 -12.21 10.95
N LEU A 184 9.65 -13.02 10.35
CA LEU A 184 9.39 -13.68 9.07
C LEU A 184 8.23 -14.66 9.19
N GLN A 185 8.25 -15.53 10.22
CA GLN A 185 7.19 -16.50 10.45
C GLN A 185 5.83 -15.81 10.68
N GLN A 186 5.81 -14.73 11.46
CA GLN A 186 4.60 -13.92 11.67
C GLN A 186 4.12 -13.30 10.35
N ALA A 187 5.02 -12.75 9.52
CA ALA A 187 4.65 -12.18 8.23
C ALA A 187 4.03 -13.22 7.29
N ILE A 188 4.52 -14.47 7.29
CA ILE A 188 3.92 -15.57 6.52
C ILE A 188 2.50 -15.88 7.03
N ASP A 189 2.28 -15.96 8.35
CA ASP A 189 0.97 -16.25 8.93
C ASP A 189 -0.06 -15.15 8.66
N GLU A 190 0.36 -13.88 8.75
CA GLU A 190 -0.46 -12.72 8.39
C GLU A 190 -0.84 -12.75 6.90
N LEU A 191 0.12 -13.09 6.04
CA LEU A 191 -0.11 -13.18 4.62
C LEU A 191 -1.06 -14.32 4.24
N LEU A 192 -0.90 -15.51 4.82
CA LEU A 192 -1.81 -16.63 4.65
C LEU A 192 -3.23 -16.27 5.10
N THR A 193 -3.35 -15.56 6.22
CA THR A 193 -4.64 -15.07 6.71
C THR A 193 -5.29 -14.10 5.72
N ALA A 194 -4.53 -13.18 5.15
CA ALA A 194 -5.02 -12.23 4.14
C ALA A 194 -5.39 -12.95 2.82
N ALA A 195 -4.59 -13.91 2.38
CA ALA A 195 -4.81 -14.69 1.17
C ALA A 195 -6.00 -15.66 1.27
N ALA A 196 -6.44 -16.01 2.49
CA ALA A 196 -7.53 -16.97 2.71
C ALA A 196 -8.88 -16.53 2.11
N ALA A 197 -9.06 -15.23 1.86
CA ALA A 197 -10.27 -14.71 1.20
C ALA A 197 -10.33 -15.11 -0.29
N THR A 198 -9.19 -15.10 -0.97
CA THR A 198 -9.07 -15.40 -2.40
C THR A 198 -8.72 -16.87 -2.64
N HIS A 199 -7.86 -17.46 -1.78
CA HIS A 199 -7.27 -18.80 -1.95
C HIS A 199 -7.64 -19.78 -0.83
N GLY A 200 -8.84 -19.67 -0.25
CA GLY A 200 -9.21 -20.34 1.01
C GLY A 200 -8.87 -21.82 1.09
N ASP A 201 -9.13 -22.62 0.04
CA ASP A 201 -8.87 -24.07 0.08
C ASP A 201 -7.36 -24.37 -0.06
N ALA A 202 -6.64 -23.65 -0.93
CA ALA A 202 -5.19 -23.77 -1.07
C ALA A 202 -4.44 -23.34 0.21
N VAL A 203 -4.92 -22.30 0.89
CA VAL A 203 -4.38 -21.86 2.20
C VAL A 203 -4.58 -22.93 3.27
N LYS A 204 -5.76 -23.61 3.31
CA LYS A 204 -6.02 -24.70 4.25
C LYS A 204 -5.07 -25.87 4.02
N GLU A 205 -4.91 -26.28 2.76
CA GLU A 205 -4.00 -27.36 2.39
C GLU A 205 -2.57 -27.05 2.79
N PHE A 206 -2.08 -25.82 2.47
CA PHE A 206 -0.76 -25.37 2.88
C PHE A 206 -0.61 -25.37 4.40
N ALA A 207 -1.58 -24.83 5.14
CA ALA A 207 -1.54 -24.77 6.59
C ALA A 207 -1.51 -26.18 7.21
N ALA A 208 -2.32 -27.12 6.70
CA ALA A 208 -2.32 -28.51 7.15
C ALA A 208 -0.99 -29.21 6.87
N ARG A 209 -0.42 -29.02 5.66
CA ARG A 209 0.85 -29.62 5.25
C ARG A 209 2.03 -29.18 6.14
N PHE A 210 2.04 -27.92 6.57
CA PHE A 210 3.16 -27.33 7.31
C PHE A 210 2.86 -27.05 8.79
N GLY A 211 1.74 -27.55 9.32
CA GLY A 211 1.38 -27.43 10.74
C GLY A 211 1.12 -25.99 11.19
N ARG A 212 0.59 -25.13 10.31
CA ARG A 212 0.35 -23.72 10.61
C ARG A 212 -1.10 -23.45 11.02
N SER A 213 -1.26 -22.50 11.95
CA SER A 213 -2.59 -22.04 12.39
C SER A 213 -2.97 -20.78 11.64
N VAL A 214 -3.93 -20.87 10.72
CA VAL A 214 -4.42 -19.71 9.93
C VAL A 214 -5.86 -19.42 10.30
N LYS A 215 -6.18 -18.17 10.60
CA LYS A 215 -7.57 -17.72 10.82
C LYS A 215 -8.27 -17.59 9.47
N LEU A 216 -9.15 -18.53 9.16
CA LEU A 216 -9.94 -18.49 7.93
C LEU A 216 -11.13 -17.53 8.08
N PRO A 217 -11.49 -16.75 7.06
CA PRO A 217 -12.71 -15.97 7.09
C PRO A 217 -13.92 -16.89 7.22
N LYS A 218 -14.84 -16.58 8.13
CA LYS A 218 -16.11 -17.32 8.21
C LYS A 218 -16.84 -17.17 6.87
N LYS A 219 -17.11 -18.28 6.17
CA LYS A 219 -17.96 -18.28 4.97
C LYS A 219 -19.25 -17.55 5.34
N LYS A 220 -19.52 -16.36 4.79
CA LYS A 220 -20.86 -15.80 4.81
C LYS A 220 -21.74 -16.83 4.11
N ALA A 221 -22.67 -17.46 4.86
CA ALA A 221 -23.66 -18.35 4.30
C ALA A 221 -24.36 -17.61 3.16
N GLY A 222 -24.12 -18.04 1.94
CA GLY A 222 -24.77 -17.49 0.77
C GLY A 222 -26.28 -17.62 0.96
N LYS A 223 -27.00 -16.51 0.92
CA LYS A 223 -28.43 -16.47 0.85
C LYS A 223 -28.84 -17.39 -0.30
N PRO A 224 -29.66 -18.43 -0.09
CA PRO A 224 -30.03 -19.31 -1.18
C PRO A 224 -30.68 -18.49 -2.29
N ALA A 225 -30.19 -18.66 -3.51
CA ALA A 225 -30.77 -18.05 -4.69
C ALA A 225 -32.24 -18.45 -4.75
N ALA A 226 -33.13 -17.47 -4.70
CA ALA A 226 -34.55 -17.69 -4.87
C ALA A 226 -34.76 -18.37 -6.23
N LYS A 227 -35.37 -19.58 -6.21
CA LYS A 227 -35.80 -20.29 -7.41
C LYS A 227 -36.71 -19.38 -8.23
N PRO A 228 -36.57 -19.32 -9.55
CA PRO A 228 -37.58 -18.65 -10.39
C PRO A 228 -38.88 -19.47 -10.35
N GLY A 229 -39.88 -18.96 -9.62
CA GLY A 229 -41.23 -19.49 -9.61
C GLY A 229 -41.91 -19.24 -10.93
N ALA A 230 -42.50 -20.28 -11.46
CA ALA A 230 -43.21 -20.39 -12.72
C ALA A 230 -44.36 -19.38 -12.82
N ALA A 231 -44.58 -18.96 -14.03
CA ALA A 231 -45.67 -18.12 -14.51
C ALA A 231 -47.04 -18.76 -14.29
N ALA A 232 -48.04 -17.98 -13.89
CA ALA A 232 -49.41 -18.17 -14.27
C ALA A 232 -50.14 -16.81 -14.24
N GLY A 233 -50.69 -16.46 -15.34
CA GLY A 233 -51.53 -15.51 -15.88
C GLY A 233 -52.63 -14.87 -15.02
N GLY A 234 -53.01 -13.66 -15.42
CA GLY A 234 -54.17 -12.97 -14.94
C GLY A 234 -54.22 -11.54 -15.45
N VAL A 235 -54.95 -11.36 -16.54
CA VAL A 235 -55.23 -10.12 -17.23
C VAL A 235 -56.25 -9.29 -16.47
N SER A 236 -56.12 -8.00 -16.37
CA SER A 236 -56.94 -6.89 -16.89
C SER A 236 -57.08 -5.68 -15.93
N PRO A 237 -57.57 -4.54 -16.44
CA PRO A 237 -56.90 -3.25 -16.23
C PRO A 237 -57.76 -2.19 -15.51
N ALA A 238 -57.25 -0.99 -15.54
CA ALA A 238 -57.90 0.30 -15.31
C ALA A 238 -57.82 0.90 -13.89
N LYS A 239 -57.18 2.03 -13.73
CA LYS A 239 -57.72 3.38 -13.98
C LYS A 239 -56.63 4.42 -13.63
N GLN A 240 -56.44 5.27 -14.63
CA GLN A 240 -55.84 6.59 -14.52
C GLN A 240 -56.50 7.43 -13.44
N LYS A 241 -55.71 8.20 -12.73
CA LYS A 241 -56.07 9.59 -12.36
C LYS A 241 -54.79 10.43 -12.24
N SER A 242 -54.65 11.30 -13.19
CA SER A 242 -53.82 12.47 -13.24
C SER A 242 -54.14 13.42 -12.09
N LYS A 243 -53.14 14.07 -11.55
CA LYS A 243 -53.25 15.45 -11.11
C LYS A 243 -51.97 16.21 -11.41
N LEU A 244 -52.15 17.13 -12.34
CA LEU A 244 -51.26 18.20 -12.77
C LEU A 244 -51.18 19.30 -11.75
N ALA A 245 -49.96 19.83 -11.54
CA ALA A 245 -49.48 21.22 -11.43
C ALA A 245 -50.04 22.14 -10.31
N PRO A 246 -49.45 23.31 -10.09
CA PRO A 246 -48.60 24.10 -10.96
C PRO A 246 -47.34 24.75 -10.34
N ALA A 247 -46.54 25.29 -11.22
CA ALA A 247 -45.43 26.21 -11.01
C ALA A 247 -45.83 27.55 -10.44
N ALA A 248 -44.96 28.18 -9.70
CA ALA A 248 -44.99 29.63 -9.50
C ALA A 248 -43.56 30.21 -9.64
N LYS A 249 -43.41 31.02 -10.63
CA LYS A 249 -42.39 32.01 -10.94
C LYS A 249 -42.43 33.14 -9.91
N HIS A 250 -41.27 33.72 -9.59
CA HIS A 250 -41.02 35.16 -9.46
C HIS A 250 -39.48 35.27 -9.43
N ALA A 251 -38.84 35.78 -10.41
CA ALA A 251 -38.75 37.08 -11.08
C ALA A 251 -38.28 38.19 -10.11
N ALA A 252 -37.01 38.47 -10.27
CA ALA A 252 -36.41 39.73 -10.69
C ALA A 252 -36.41 40.95 -9.78
N ALA A 253 -35.29 41.59 -9.90
CA ALA A 253 -35.03 43.04 -9.82
C ALA A 253 -34.47 43.53 -8.47
N ASN A 254 -33.44 44.26 -8.40
CA ASN A 254 -32.83 45.25 -9.26
C ASN A 254 -31.94 46.18 -8.38
N LYS A 255 -30.93 46.75 -8.99
CA LYS A 255 -30.34 48.09 -8.80
C LYS A 255 -29.47 48.39 -7.57
N ARG A 256 -28.19 48.58 -7.85
CA ARG A 256 -27.53 49.89 -8.11
C ARG A 256 -27.28 50.77 -6.92
N ALA A 257 -26.06 51.23 -6.96
CA ALA A 257 -25.50 52.50 -6.50
C ALA A 257 -24.91 52.42 -5.08
N GLY A 258 -23.78 52.93 -4.79
CA GLY A 258 -22.87 53.86 -5.37
C GLY A 258 -21.86 54.25 -4.33
N GLU A 259 -20.71 54.61 -4.81
CA GLU A 259 -19.79 55.66 -4.38
C GLU A 259 -19.71 56.00 -2.89
N LYS A 260 -18.62 55.73 -2.28
CA LYS A 260 -17.60 56.78 -1.97
C LYS A 260 -16.30 56.11 -1.57
#